data_82616496ad34032f6530c0d07bfec48c
#
_entry.id   82616496ad34032f6530c0d07bfec48c
#
_cell.length_a   1.000
_cell.length_b   1.000
_cell.length_c   1.000
_cell.angle_alpha   90.00
_cell.angle_beta   90.00
_cell.angle_gamma   90.00
#
_symmetry.space_group_name_H-M   'P 1'
#
loop_
_entity.id
_entity.type
_entity.pdbx_description
1 polymer ?
#
loop_
_entity_poly.entity_id
_entity_poly.type
_entity_poly.pdbx_seq_one_letter_code
_entity_poly.pdbx_strand_id
1 'polypeptide(L)'
;MKQILITFFILTTCIGFSQDSEWTYLFDGSSLEGWHQYKSDKMSEAWYIEDGELVLNSSNDNISRGNDILYEKEFSDFELSLEWKIPKGGNSGVFFNVVEIEEVNAPWKTGPEIQILDNDYFFNTNQPDLLEYLKKFEGKNEKLSNYHKAPALYGLKPIGEIKYNPYGEWNHLVLRVDNKKNEGSITLNGQYVYSFPLYGEEWDKLISRSKFSSNSYFSGLNPDHIFSLYAPYFGKFQSGKIGLQDHGWDVRFRNIKIKEL
;
A
#
# COMPACT_ATOMS: atom_id res chain seq x y z
N MET A 1 70.33 9.96 -35.72
CA MET A 1 68.97 10.52 -35.63
C MET A 1 68.12 9.53 -34.85
N LYS A 2 67.74 9.84 -33.58
CA LYS A 2 66.85 9.04 -32.74
C LYS A 2 65.43 9.53 -32.91
N GLN A 3 64.53 8.68 -33.44
CA GLN A 3 63.11 8.99 -33.51
C GLN A 3 62.49 8.69 -32.14
N ILE A 4 61.83 9.72 -31.61
CA ILE A 4 61.04 9.62 -30.35
C ILE A 4 59.59 9.34 -30.78
N LEU A 5 59.10 8.14 -30.41
CA LEU A 5 57.68 7.77 -30.59
C LEU A 5 56.90 8.33 -29.40
N ILE A 6 56.06 9.28 -29.65
CA ILE A 6 55.10 9.81 -28.62
C ILE A 6 53.82 9.00 -28.75
N THR A 7 53.53 8.17 -27.77
CA THR A 7 52.26 7.42 -27.65
C THR A 7 51.25 8.28 -26.93
N PHE A 8 50.21 8.72 -27.63
CA PHE A 8 49.10 9.44 -27.08
C PHE A 8 48.13 8.43 -26.40
N PHE A 9 48.02 8.48 -25.08
CA PHE A 9 47.00 7.75 -24.34
C PHE A 9 45.71 8.59 -24.32
N ILE A 10 44.70 8.17 -25.09
CA ILE A 10 43.36 8.77 -25.03
C ILE A 10 42.64 8.16 -23.83
N LEU A 11 42.50 8.94 -22.77
CA LEU A 11 41.69 8.60 -21.60
C LEU A 11 40.21 8.87 -21.96
N THR A 12 39.47 7.85 -22.34
CA THR A 12 37.98 7.94 -22.48
C THR A 12 37.37 7.92 -21.10
N THR A 13 36.98 9.10 -20.59
CA THR A 13 36.12 9.22 -19.42
C THR A 13 34.70 8.83 -19.82
N CYS A 14 34.26 7.64 -19.42
CA CYS A 14 32.83 7.29 -19.44
C CYS A 14 32.12 8.17 -18.41
N ILE A 15 31.46 9.24 -18.87
CA ILE A 15 30.50 9.98 -18.06
C ILE A 15 29.27 9.08 -18.01
N GLY A 16 29.09 8.36 -16.91
CA GLY A 16 27.85 7.68 -16.61
C GLY A 16 26.77 8.73 -16.36
N PHE A 17 25.89 8.92 -17.32
CA PHE A 17 24.64 9.63 -17.09
C PHE A 17 23.82 8.77 -16.15
N SER A 18 23.68 9.17 -14.88
CA SER A 18 22.58 8.74 -14.03
C SER A 18 21.34 9.24 -14.73
N GLN A 19 20.57 8.34 -15.30
CA GLN A 19 19.24 8.69 -15.83
C GLN A 19 18.38 8.95 -14.60
N ASP A 20 18.12 10.21 -14.27
CA ASP A 20 17.11 10.56 -13.28
C ASP A 20 15.79 9.93 -13.76
N SER A 21 15.31 8.93 -13.03
CA SER A 21 14.07 8.25 -13.37
C SER A 21 12.92 9.25 -13.30
N GLU A 22 12.20 9.40 -14.40
CA GLU A 22 11.07 10.32 -14.52
C GLU A 22 9.82 9.71 -13.86
N TRP A 23 8.94 10.57 -13.35
CA TRP A 23 7.65 10.16 -12.84
C TRP A 23 6.71 9.73 -13.97
N THR A 24 6.14 8.54 -13.85
CA THR A 24 5.10 8.03 -14.73
C THR A 24 3.76 8.11 -14.00
N TYR A 25 2.74 8.69 -14.62
CA TYR A 25 1.40 8.70 -14.07
C TYR A 25 0.75 7.32 -14.23
N LEU A 26 0.25 6.76 -13.15
CA LEU A 26 -0.66 5.61 -13.14
C LEU A 26 -2.12 6.09 -13.26
N PHE A 27 -2.39 7.33 -12.82
CA PHE A 27 -3.64 8.04 -13.00
C PHE A 27 -3.37 9.55 -13.01
N ASP A 28 -3.70 10.20 -14.11
CA ASP A 28 -3.49 11.63 -14.35
C ASP A 28 -4.78 12.47 -14.27
N GLY A 29 -5.91 11.82 -14.01
CA GLY A 29 -7.24 12.43 -13.97
C GLY A 29 -8.06 12.25 -15.25
N SER A 30 -7.54 11.61 -16.30
CA SER A 30 -8.18 11.53 -17.60
C SER A 30 -8.58 10.12 -18.03
N SER A 31 -7.88 9.06 -17.56
CA SER A 31 -8.08 7.69 -18.01
C SER A 31 -7.87 6.68 -16.91
N LEU A 32 -8.61 5.57 -16.98
CA LEU A 32 -8.44 4.37 -16.16
C LEU A 32 -7.61 3.30 -16.89
N GLU A 33 -6.96 3.66 -17.98
CA GLU A 33 -6.09 2.75 -18.72
C GLU A 33 -5.00 2.18 -17.80
N GLY A 34 -4.74 0.86 -17.91
CA GLY A 34 -3.81 0.15 -17.05
C GLY A 34 -4.40 -0.28 -15.70
N TRP A 35 -5.62 0.10 -15.36
CA TRP A 35 -6.30 -0.36 -14.16
C TRP A 35 -7.34 -1.44 -14.48
N HIS A 36 -7.43 -2.45 -13.63
CA HIS A 36 -8.42 -3.52 -13.72
C HIS A 36 -8.88 -3.93 -12.32
N GLN A 37 -10.07 -4.49 -12.20
CA GLN A 37 -10.53 -5.08 -10.96
C GLN A 37 -9.71 -6.35 -10.66
N TYR A 38 -9.40 -6.57 -9.39
CA TYR A 38 -8.66 -7.77 -8.96
C TYR A 38 -9.29 -9.04 -9.55
N LYS A 39 -8.47 -9.85 -10.21
CA LYS A 39 -8.88 -11.07 -10.94
C LYS A 39 -9.95 -10.88 -12.03
N SER A 40 -9.93 -9.74 -12.68
CA SER A 40 -10.81 -9.43 -13.81
C SER A 40 -10.03 -8.67 -14.86
N ASP A 41 -10.33 -8.91 -16.14
CA ASP A 41 -9.78 -8.12 -17.25
C ASP A 41 -10.52 -6.79 -17.45
N LYS A 42 -11.51 -6.50 -16.60
CA LYS A 42 -12.36 -5.31 -16.69
C LYS A 42 -12.26 -4.47 -15.43
N MET A 43 -12.47 -3.18 -15.62
CA MET A 43 -12.65 -2.25 -14.52
C MET A 43 -14.03 -2.44 -13.89
N SER A 44 -14.13 -2.33 -12.55
CA SER A 44 -15.41 -2.32 -11.85
C SER A 44 -16.14 -1.00 -12.08
N GLU A 45 -17.47 -1.06 -12.25
CA GLU A 45 -18.34 0.12 -12.35
C GLU A 45 -18.39 0.96 -11.05
N ALA A 46 -17.88 0.41 -9.93
CA ALA A 46 -17.72 1.14 -8.69
C ALA A 46 -16.69 2.27 -8.79
N TRP A 47 -15.72 2.14 -9.72
CA TRP A 47 -14.66 3.10 -9.93
C TRP A 47 -14.89 3.91 -11.19
N TYR A 48 -14.88 5.22 -11.08
CA TYR A 48 -15.07 6.14 -12.21
C TYR A 48 -14.27 7.43 -12.04
N ILE A 49 -14.24 8.25 -13.07
CA ILE A 49 -13.57 9.55 -13.05
C ILE A 49 -14.62 10.64 -12.89
N GLU A 50 -14.42 11.53 -11.92
CA GLU A 50 -15.21 12.74 -11.71
C GLU A 50 -14.28 13.90 -11.38
N ASP A 51 -14.38 14.99 -12.12
CA ASP A 51 -13.58 16.22 -11.93
C ASP A 51 -12.06 15.98 -11.87
N GLY A 52 -11.54 15.00 -12.65
CA GLY A 52 -10.13 14.61 -12.64
C GLY A 52 -9.69 13.79 -11.44
N GLU A 53 -10.63 13.33 -10.62
CA GLU A 53 -10.43 12.46 -9.47
C GLU A 53 -10.86 11.03 -9.81
N LEU A 54 -10.13 10.03 -9.36
CA LEU A 54 -10.53 8.63 -9.36
C LEU A 54 -11.41 8.40 -8.15
N VAL A 55 -12.67 8.06 -8.38
CA VAL A 55 -13.70 7.94 -7.35
C VAL A 55 -14.14 6.50 -7.21
N LEU A 56 -14.13 6.00 -5.99
CA LEU A 56 -14.85 4.78 -5.61
C LEU A 56 -16.21 5.19 -5.02
N ASN A 57 -17.29 4.70 -5.59
CA ASN A 57 -18.64 4.81 -5.03
C ASN A 57 -19.07 3.43 -4.49
N SER A 58 -18.62 3.11 -3.31
CA SER A 58 -18.91 1.84 -2.64
C SER A 58 -20.22 1.89 -1.83
N SER A 59 -20.77 3.08 -1.60
CA SER A 59 -22.05 3.27 -0.89
C SER A 59 -23.29 3.01 -1.77
N ASN A 60 -23.10 2.72 -3.06
CA ASN A 60 -24.18 2.36 -3.96
C ASN A 60 -24.67 0.93 -3.68
N ASP A 61 -25.88 0.78 -3.14
CA ASP A 61 -26.51 -0.50 -2.80
C ASP A 61 -26.62 -1.50 -3.98
N ASN A 62 -26.48 -1.03 -5.22
CA ASN A 62 -26.52 -1.86 -6.42
C ASN A 62 -25.14 -2.45 -6.80
N ILE A 63 -24.07 -2.05 -6.11
CA ILE A 63 -22.71 -2.49 -6.38
C ILE A 63 -22.23 -3.37 -5.21
N SER A 64 -21.77 -4.59 -5.53
CA SER A 64 -21.19 -5.46 -4.51
C SER A 64 -19.88 -4.85 -3.98
N ARG A 65 -19.55 -5.11 -2.71
CA ARG A 65 -18.26 -4.73 -2.11
C ARG A 65 -17.12 -5.61 -2.62
N GLY A 66 -15.89 -5.17 -2.41
CA GLY A 66 -14.70 -5.93 -2.79
C GLY A 66 -14.28 -5.70 -4.23
N ASN A 67 -14.47 -4.48 -4.72
CA ASN A 67 -14.03 -4.06 -6.05
C ASN A 67 -12.61 -3.50 -6.02
N ASP A 68 -11.70 -4.15 -5.29
CA ASP A 68 -10.28 -3.78 -5.29
C ASP A 68 -9.76 -3.70 -6.72
N ILE A 69 -8.98 -2.67 -7.03
CA ILE A 69 -8.38 -2.50 -8.35
C ILE A 69 -6.87 -2.57 -8.30
N LEU A 70 -6.26 -3.06 -9.37
CA LEU A 70 -4.83 -3.16 -9.53
C LEU A 70 -4.37 -2.44 -10.81
N TYR A 71 -3.19 -1.86 -10.75
CA TYR A 71 -2.49 -1.41 -11.95
C TYR A 71 -1.78 -2.60 -12.60
N GLU A 72 -1.87 -2.75 -13.93
CA GLU A 72 -1.44 -3.94 -14.67
C GLU A 72 0.06 -4.23 -14.58
N LYS A 73 0.90 -3.17 -14.55
CA LYS A 73 2.35 -3.31 -14.48
C LYS A 73 2.80 -3.66 -13.06
N GLU A 74 3.77 -4.56 -12.99
CA GLU A 74 4.47 -4.89 -11.74
C GLU A 74 5.67 -3.96 -11.54
N PHE A 75 5.95 -3.65 -10.27
CA PHE A 75 7.07 -2.83 -9.83
C PHE A 75 7.84 -3.54 -8.72
N SER A 76 9.17 -3.34 -8.66
CA SER A 76 10.02 -3.88 -7.59
C SER A 76 10.65 -2.79 -6.74
N ASP A 77 11.40 -1.89 -7.37
CA ASP A 77 12.07 -0.77 -6.70
C ASP A 77 11.44 0.52 -7.20
N PHE A 78 10.72 1.22 -6.33
CA PHE A 78 9.92 2.38 -6.77
C PHE A 78 9.67 3.38 -5.64
N GLU A 79 9.24 4.57 -6.05
CA GLU A 79 8.58 5.56 -5.22
C GLU A 79 7.20 5.85 -5.81
N LEU A 80 6.14 5.49 -5.07
CA LEU A 80 4.75 5.77 -5.41
C LEU A 80 4.31 7.03 -4.68
N SER A 81 3.72 7.96 -5.40
CA SER A 81 3.15 9.21 -4.86
C SER A 81 1.69 9.31 -5.29
N LEU A 82 0.80 9.55 -4.34
CA LEU A 82 -0.61 9.75 -4.60
C LEU A 82 -1.26 10.66 -3.54
N GLU A 83 -2.40 11.24 -3.90
CA GLU A 83 -3.25 11.94 -2.96
C GLU A 83 -4.57 11.20 -2.77
N TRP A 84 -5.06 11.16 -1.52
CA TRP A 84 -6.33 10.54 -1.17
C TRP A 84 -7.20 11.45 -0.30
N LYS A 85 -8.51 11.27 -0.42
CA LYS A 85 -9.54 11.97 0.35
C LYS A 85 -10.68 11.01 0.67
N ILE A 86 -11.10 10.95 1.92
CA ILE A 86 -12.14 10.06 2.42
C ILE A 86 -13.28 10.85 3.10
N PRO A 87 -14.49 10.31 3.14
CA PRO A 87 -15.57 10.87 3.94
C PRO A 87 -15.38 10.57 5.43
N LYS A 88 -16.23 11.12 6.28
CA LYS A 88 -16.29 10.78 7.70
C LYS A 88 -16.51 9.26 7.87
N GLY A 89 -15.67 8.63 8.67
CA GLY A 89 -15.67 7.18 8.87
C GLY A 89 -15.13 6.39 7.66
N GLY A 90 -14.51 7.06 6.68
CA GLY A 90 -13.96 6.41 5.49
C GLY A 90 -12.83 5.44 5.80
N ASN A 91 -12.77 4.37 5.01
CA ASN A 91 -11.76 3.32 5.09
C ASN A 91 -11.40 2.83 3.69
N SER A 92 -10.11 2.72 3.41
CA SER A 92 -9.53 2.21 2.17
C SER A 92 -8.07 1.81 2.44
N GLY A 93 -7.31 1.46 1.41
CA GLY A 93 -5.90 1.11 1.51
C GLY A 93 -5.16 1.19 0.19
N VAL A 94 -3.85 1.29 0.26
CA VAL A 94 -2.94 1.19 -0.89
C VAL A 94 -2.15 -0.09 -0.75
N PHE A 95 -2.36 -1.03 -1.67
CA PHE A 95 -1.60 -2.27 -1.73
C PHE A 95 -0.33 -2.10 -2.57
N PHE A 96 0.70 -2.84 -2.23
CA PHE A 96 1.92 -2.96 -3.05
C PHE A 96 2.42 -4.40 -3.07
N ASN A 97 3.23 -4.73 -4.06
CA ASN A 97 3.73 -6.10 -4.29
C ASN A 97 2.61 -7.14 -4.38
N VAL A 98 1.45 -6.76 -4.92
CA VAL A 98 0.33 -7.69 -5.12
C VAL A 98 0.63 -8.62 -6.29
N VAL A 99 0.48 -9.92 -6.05
CA VAL A 99 0.54 -10.95 -7.08
C VAL A 99 -0.80 -11.66 -7.16
N GLU A 100 -1.37 -11.74 -8.36
CA GLU A 100 -2.61 -12.46 -8.60
C GLU A 100 -2.34 -13.96 -8.74
N ILE A 101 -2.69 -14.72 -7.72
CA ILE A 101 -2.52 -16.18 -7.65
C ILE A 101 -3.91 -16.82 -7.76
N GLU A 102 -4.03 -17.92 -8.49
CA GLU A 102 -5.33 -18.56 -8.79
C GLU A 102 -6.12 -18.88 -7.50
N GLU A 103 -5.44 -19.39 -6.48
CA GLU A 103 -6.05 -19.81 -5.21
C GLU A 103 -6.33 -18.66 -4.25
N VAL A 104 -5.89 -17.46 -4.57
CA VAL A 104 -6.00 -16.28 -3.69
C VAL A 104 -7.11 -15.37 -4.20
N ASN A 105 -8.07 -15.04 -3.36
CA ASN A 105 -9.28 -14.31 -3.71
C ASN A 105 -9.32 -12.84 -3.28
N ALA A 106 -8.19 -12.29 -2.80
CA ALA A 106 -8.10 -10.89 -2.40
C ALA A 106 -6.65 -10.38 -2.45
N PRO A 107 -6.41 -9.12 -2.85
CA PRO A 107 -5.05 -8.58 -3.00
C PRO A 107 -4.28 -8.55 -1.67
N TRP A 108 -4.95 -8.28 -0.55
CA TRP A 108 -4.34 -8.26 0.79
C TRP A 108 -3.79 -9.62 1.26
N LYS A 109 -4.05 -10.71 0.54
CA LYS A 109 -3.49 -12.04 0.84
C LYS A 109 -2.09 -12.25 0.26
N THR A 110 -1.65 -11.38 -0.61
CA THR A 110 -0.31 -11.40 -1.21
C THR A 110 0.46 -10.13 -0.90
N GLY A 111 -0.15 -8.96 -1.12
CA GLY A 111 0.46 -7.65 -0.98
C GLY A 111 0.16 -7.00 0.37
N PRO A 112 1.17 -6.39 1.01
CA PRO A 112 0.96 -5.54 2.17
C PRO A 112 0.15 -4.29 1.83
N GLU A 113 -0.46 -3.70 2.87
CA GLU A 113 -1.35 -2.55 2.76
C GLU A 113 -0.82 -1.37 3.56
N ILE A 114 -0.82 -0.19 2.97
CA ILE A 114 -0.72 1.08 3.68
C ILE A 114 -2.13 1.58 3.94
N GLN A 115 -2.49 1.68 5.21
CA GLN A 115 -3.85 1.99 5.66
C GLN A 115 -4.27 3.40 5.29
N ILE A 116 -5.51 3.56 4.82
CA ILE A 116 -6.23 4.81 4.69
C ILE A 116 -7.47 4.74 5.57
N LEU A 117 -7.57 5.61 6.58
CA LEU A 117 -8.63 5.57 7.57
C LEU A 117 -8.92 6.94 8.15
N ASP A 118 -10.18 7.23 8.44
CA ASP A 118 -10.56 8.32 9.33
C ASP A 118 -10.27 7.93 10.80
N ASN A 119 -9.02 8.17 11.21
CA ASN A 119 -8.58 7.79 12.55
C ASN A 119 -9.44 8.40 13.66
N ASP A 120 -9.90 9.65 13.48
CA ASP A 120 -10.70 10.34 14.50
C ASP A 120 -12.06 9.68 14.68
N TYR A 121 -12.69 9.30 13.58
CA TYR A 121 -13.97 8.60 13.64
C TYR A 121 -13.86 7.25 14.32
N PHE A 122 -12.88 6.42 13.95
CA PHE A 122 -12.77 5.06 14.44
C PHE A 122 -12.25 4.95 15.88
N PHE A 123 -11.41 5.90 16.32
CA PHE A 123 -10.73 5.76 17.61
C PHE A 123 -11.17 6.80 18.65
N ASN A 124 -11.82 7.88 18.24
CA ASN A 124 -12.36 8.90 19.16
C ASN A 124 -13.86 8.75 19.40
N THR A 125 -14.57 7.91 18.64
CA THR A 125 -15.96 7.57 18.91
C THR A 125 -16.04 6.41 19.90
N ASN A 126 -17.01 6.45 20.83
CA ASN A 126 -17.34 5.33 21.70
C ASN A 126 -17.98 4.19 20.87
N GLN A 127 -17.16 3.43 20.15
CA GLN A 127 -17.56 2.18 19.50
C GLN A 127 -16.96 1.02 20.29
N PRO A 128 -17.60 0.56 21.38
CA PRO A 128 -17.06 -0.46 22.25
C PRO A 128 -16.78 -1.77 21.51
N ASP A 129 -17.60 -2.12 20.54
CA ASP A 129 -17.48 -3.37 19.79
C ASP A 129 -16.22 -3.41 18.91
N LEU A 130 -15.88 -2.29 18.23
CA LEU A 130 -14.66 -2.20 17.44
C LEU A 130 -13.41 -2.23 18.33
N LEU A 131 -13.42 -1.51 19.44
CA LEU A 131 -12.30 -1.50 20.38
C LEU A 131 -12.13 -2.86 21.06
N GLU A 132 -13.23 -3.56 21.38
CA GLU A 132 -13.18 -4.91 21.94
C GLU A 132 -12.69 -5.92 20.91
N TYR A 133 -13.15 -5.82 19.67
CA TYR A 133 -12.66 -6.62 18.56
C TYR A 133 -11.15 -6.45 18.37
N LEU A 134 -10.67 -5.21 18.27
CA LEU A 134 -9.25 -4.90 18.13
C LEU A 134 -8.44 -5.44 19.32
N LYS A 135 -8.93 -5.31 20.56
CA LYS A 135 -8.28 -5.84 21.75
C LYS A 135 -8.15 -7.37 21.75
N LYS A 136 -9.12 -8.09 21.19
CA LYS A 136 -9.06 -9.56 21.09
C LYS A 136 -7.97 -10.04 20.14
N PHE A 137 -7.71 -9.29 19.07
CA PHE A 137 -6.77 -9.73 18.02
C PHE A 137 -5.30 -9.46 18.34
N GLU A 138 -4.98 -8.55 19.25
CA GLU A 138 -3.61 -8.07 19.38
C GLU A 138 -2.96 -8.35 20.75
N GLY A 139 -3.61 -9.10 21.61
CA GLY A 139 -3.05 -9.44 22.93
C GLY A 139 -3.11 -8.29 23.94
N LYS A 140 -2.75 -8.59 25.16
CA LYS A 140 -3.12 -7.84 26.36
C LYS A 140 -2.45 -6.48 26.59
N ASN A 141 -1.58 -6.01 25.71
CA ASN A 141 -0.82 -4.79 25.97
C ASN A 141 -0.75 -3.90 24.75
N GLU A 142 -1.20 -2.66 24.92
CA GLU A 142 -0.91 -1.45 24.19
C GLU A 142 -1.67 -1.15 22.88
N LYS A 143 -2.24 0.05 22.86
CA LYS A 143 -2.51 0.94 21.72
C LYS A 143 -2.64 0.24 20.36
N LEU A 144 -3.38 -0.81 20.32
CA LEU A 144 -3.67 -1.67 19.17
C LEU A 144 -4.15 -0.86 17.98
N SER A 145 -4.87 0.19 18.26
CA SER A 145 -5.31 1.18 17.30
C SER A 145 -4.19 1.69 16.38
N ASN A 146 -2.97 1.77 16.86
CA ASN A 146 -1.86 2.32 16.08
C ASN A 146 -1.44 1.43 14.90
N TYR A 147 -1.74 0.12 14.93
CA TYR A 147 -1.50 -0.82 13.82
C TYR A 147 -2.55 -0.71 12.71
N HIS A 148 -3.68 -0.05 12.99
CA HIS A 148 -4.81 0.07 12.09
C HIS A 148 -5.08 1.52 11.68
N LYS A 149 -4.34 2.48 12.23
CA LYS A 149 -4.45 3.90 11.87
C LYS A 149 -3.79 4.19 10.53
N ALA A 150 -4.33 5.10 9.76
CA ALA A 150 -3.65 5.65 8.60
C ALA A 150 -2.43 6.50 9.04
N PRO A 151 -1.27 6.31 8.40
CA PRO A 151 -0.88 5.40 7.35
C PRO A 151 -0.03 4.21 7.86
N ALA A 152 -0.47 3.44 8.82
CA ALA A 152 0.27 2.25 9.28
C ALA A 152 0.52 1.27 8.13
N LEU A 153 1.59 0.48 8.22
CA LEU A 153 1.70 -0.78 7.50
C LEU A 153 0.75 -1.74 8.22
N TYR A 154 -0.44 -1.92 7.64
CA TYR A 154 -1.61 -2.49 8.29
C TYR A 154 -1.31 -3.82 8.99
N GLY A 155 -1.57 -3.85 10.29
CA GLY A 155 -1.35 -5.04 11.12
C GLY A 155 0.11 -5.43 11.36
N LEU A 156 1.10 -4.73 10.79
CA LEU A 156 2.53 -5.07 10.87
C LEU A 156 3.35 -4.02 11.61
N LYS A 157 3.19 -2.75 11.24
CA LYS A 157 3.95 -1.66 11.84
C LYS A 157 3.03 -0.53 12.27
N PRO A 158 2.98 -0.25 13.58
CA PRO A 158 2.14 0.82 14.12
C PRO A 158 2.73 2.19 13.79
N ILE A 159 1.87 3.20 13.82
CA ILE A 159 2.28 4.60 13.76
C ILE A 159 2.22 5.26 15.15
N GLY A 160 3.08 6.26 15.36
CA GLY A 160 2.98 7.20 16.48
C GLY A 160 1.91 8.27 16.23
N GLU A 161 1.99 9.35 17.01
CA GLU A 161 1.20 10.55 16.74
C GLU A 161 1.74 11.26 15.51
N ILE A 162 0.88 11.48 14.54
CA ILE A 162 1.21 12.22 13.32
C ILE A 162 0.08 13.20 13.01
N LYS A 163 0.44 14.28 12.32
CA LYS A 163 -0.57 15.17 11.72
C LYS A 163 -0.97 14.64 10.35
N TYR A 164 -2.25 14.49 10.14
CA TYR A 164 -2.86 14.22 8.84
C TYR A 164 -4.07 15.15 8.69
N ASN A 165 -4.49 15.38 7.44
CA ASN A 165 -5.65 16.22 7.19
C ASN A 165 -6.92 15.41 7.47
N PRO A 166 -7.95 16.00 8.11
CA PRO A 166 -9.16 15.29 8.49
C PRO A 166 -9.95 14.79 7.26
N TYR A 167 -11.02 14.04 7.52
CA TYR A 167 -11.94 13.62 6.46
C TYR A 167 -12.44 14.84 5.64
N GLY A 168 -12.64 14.62 4.34
CA GLY A 168 -13.01 15.67 3.39
C GLY A 168 -11.83 16.50 2.86
N GLU A 169 -10.64 16.32 3.40
CA GLU A 169 -9.42 16.99 2.94
C GLU A 169 -8.44 16.01 2.29
N TRP A 170 -7.59 16.53 1.39
CA TRP A 170 -6.57 15.75 0.69
C TRP A 170 -5.38 15.46 1.58
N ASN A 171 -4.94 14.21 1.57
CA ASN A 171 -3.68 13.76 2.15
C ASN A 171 -2.75 13.27 1.05
N HIS A 172 -1.47 13.61 1.12
CA HIS A 172 -0.44 13.19 0.18
C HIS A 172 0.42 12.09 0.80
N LEU A 173 0.35 10.89 0.21
CA LEU A 173 1.12 9.72 0.59
C LEU A 173 2.28 9.51 -0.38
N VAL A 174 3.47 9.23 0.16
CA VAL A 174 4.59 8.69 -0.60
C VAL A 174 5.02 7.39 0.05
N LEU A 175 4.95 6.30 -0.74
CA LEU A 175 5.50 4.99 -0.41
C LEU A 175 6.76 4.77 -1.26
N ARG A 176 7.90 4.56 -0.61
CA ARG A 176 9.14 4.14 -1.25
C ARG A 176 9.43 2.68 -0.92
N VAL A 177 9.74 1.89 -1.94
CA VAL A 177 10.18 0.49 -1.85
C VAL A 177 11.54 0.39 -2.52
N ASP A 178 12.56 0.00 -1.76
CA ASP A 178 13.96 -0.11 -2.21
C ASP A 178 14.50 -1.49 -1.77
N ASN A 179 14.35 -2.49 -2.62
CA ASN A 179 14.79 -3.85 -2.33
C ASN A 179 16.31 -3.96 -2.17
N LYS A 180 17.08 -3.11 -2.86
CA LYS A 180 18.55 -3.09 -2.73
C LYS A 180 18.98 -2.71 -1.31
N LYS A 181 18.19 -1.86 -0.64
CA LYS A 181 18.41 -1.46 0.75
C LYS A 181 17.62 -2.29 1.76
N ASN A 182 16.76 -3.19 1.29
CA ASN A 182 15.78 -3.88 2.13
C ASN A 182 14.94 -2.91 2.98
N GLU A 183 14.47 -1.84 2.37
CA GLU A 183 13.75 -0.79 3.07
C GLU A 183 12.51 -0.32 2.31
N GLY A 184 11.36 -0.41 2.98
CA GLY A 184 10.17 0.36 2.65
C GLY A 184 10.06 1.58 3.56
N SER A 185 9.54 2.70 3.08
CA SER A 185 9.32 3.89 3.90
C SER A 185 8.07 4.66 3.50
N ILE A 186 7.50 5.34 4.49
CA ILE A 186 6.27 6.12 4.35
C ILE A 186 6.53 7.58 4.70
N THR A 187 6.05 8.46 3.82
CA THR A 187 5.92 9.90 4.06
C THR A 187 4.46 10.30 3.88
N LEU A 188 3.92 11.07 4.82
CA LEU A 188 2.56 11.62 4.74
C LEU A 188 2.60 13.14 4.87
N ASN A 189 1.98 13.85 3.92
CA ASN A 189 1.93 15.31 3.88
C ASN A 189 3.33 15.97 4.01
N GLY A 190 4.34 15.36 3.36
CA GLY A 190 5.73 15.80 3.40
C GLY A 190 6.50 15.43 4.68
N GLN A 191 5.86 14.80 5.66
CA GLN A 191 6.51 14.35 6.89
C GLN A 191 6.88 12.87 6.79
N TYR A 192 8.16 12.53 7.00
CA TYR A 192 8.59 11.14 7.16
C TYR A 192 7.89 10.53 8.38
N VAL A 193 7.32 9.32 8.22
CA VAL A 193 6.58 8.63 9.29
C VAL A 193 7.37 7.47 9.87
N TYR A 194 7.76 6.50 9.02
CA TYR A 194 8.54 5.32 9.43
C TYR A 194 9.15 4.62 8.23
N SER A 195 10.11 3.68 8.51
CA SER A 195 10.56 2.67 7.57
C SER A 195 10.32 1.25 8.12
N PHE A 196 10.40 0.26 7.22
CA PHE A 196 10.18 -1.17 7.53
C PHE A 196 11.02 -2.04 6.61
N PRO A 197 11.41 -3.25 7.06
CA PRO A 197 12.08 -4.22 6.18
C PRO A 197 11.10 -4.78 5.15
N LEU A 198 11.59 -5.19 3.98
CA LEU A 198 10.79 -5.77 2.89
C LEU A 198 10.88 -7.29 2.84
N TYR A 199 11.94 -7.87 3.42
CA TYR A 199 12.19 -9.31 3.45
C TYR A 199 13.18 -9.68 4.58
N GLY A 200 13.40 -10.98 4.75
CA GLY A 200 14.36 -11.53 5.74
C GLY A 200 13.77 -11.64 7.14
N GLU A 201 14.64 -11.95 8.11
CA GLU A 201 14.24 -12.33 9.47
C GLU A 201 13.36 -11.28 10.16
N GLU A 202 13.68 -10.00 10.02
CA GLU A 202 12.90 -8.93 10.66
C GLU A 202 11.50 -8.79 10.03
N TRP A 203 11.38 -8.96 8.71
CA TRP A 203 10.11 -9.01 8.01
C TRP A 203 9.27 -10.22 8.45
N ASP A 204 9.89 -11.40 8.51
CA ASP A 204 9.22 -12.63 8.96
C ASP A 204 8.75 -12.52 10.41
N LYS A 205 9.49 -11.82 11.28
CA LYS A 205 9.05 -11.52 12.66
C LYS A 205 7.82 -10.61 12.69
N LEU A 206 7.74 -9.60 11.82
CA LEU A 206 6.55 -8.75 11.72
C LEU A 206 5.32 -9.58 11.31
N ILE A 207 5.45 -10.39 10.26
CA ILE A 207 4.37 -11.26 9.78
C ILE A 207 3.97 -12.27 10.86
N SER A 208 4.91 -12.93 11.51
CA SER A 208 4.63 -13.98 12.51
C SER A 208 3.84 -13.48 13.72
N ARG A 209 3.91 -12.19 14.02
CA ARG A 209 3.19 -11.52 15.11
C ARG A 209 1.87 -10.89 14.67
N SER A 210 1.56 -10.96 13.39
CA SER A 210 0.39 -10.32 12.80
C SER A 210 -0.75 -11.32 12.58
N LYS A 211 -1.92 -10.80 12.27
CA LYS A 211 -3.09 -11.59 11.86
C LYS A 211 -2.90 -12.35 10.52
N PHE A 212 -1.86 -12.04 9.77
CA PHE A 212 -1.51 -12.72 8.51
C PHE A 212 -0.65 -13.96 8.74
N SER A 213 -0.24 -14.21 9.98
CA SER A 213 0.56 -15.39 10.35
C SER A 213 -0.15 -16.70 9.98
N SER A 214 0.60 -17.64 9.42
CA SER A 214 0.15 -19.02 9.24
C SER A 214 0.05 -19.80 10.55
N ASN A 215 0.54 -19.25 11.65
CA ASN A 215 0.49 -19.91 12.96
C ASN A 215 -0.93 -19.90 13.51
N SER A 216 -1.39 -21.06 13.89
CA SER A 216 -2.73 -21.36 14.40
C SER A 216 -3.13 -20.65 15.70
N TYR A 217 -2.31 -19.75 16.23
CA TYR A 217 -2.63 -19.01 17.46
C TYR A 217 -3.91 -18.17 17.31
N PHE A 218 -4.15 -17.65 16.11
CA PHE A 218 -5.41 -16.99 15.78
C PHE A 218 -6.54 -17.98 15.50
N SER A 219 -6.22 -19.27 15.23
CA SER A 219 -7.21 -20.30 14.91
C SER A 219 -8.11 -20.70 16.07
N GLY A 220 -7.81 -20.30 17.31
CA GLY A 220 -8.61 -20.64 18.48
C GLY A 220 -9.63 -19.59 18.92
N LEU A 221 -9.63 -18.37 18.36
CA LEU A 221 -10.40 -17.26 18.91
C LEU A 221 -11.81 -17.10 18.33
N ASN A 222 -12.01 -17.44 17.07
CA ASN A 222 -13.33 -17.55 16.44
C ASN A 222 -13.21 -18.31 15.11
N PRO A 223 -13.74 -19.53 15.00
CA PRO A 223 -13.67 -20.34 13.78
C PRO A 223 -14.18 -19.61 12.53
N ASP A 224 -15.21 -18.78 12.67
CA ASP A 224 -15.85 -18.11 11.54
C ASP A 224 -15.03 -16.91 10.99
N HIS A 225 -14.13 -16.35 11.82
CA HIS A 225 -13.28 -15.23 11.41
C HIS A 225 -11.87 -15.64 10.99
N ILE A 226 -11.40 -16.79 11.41
CA ILE A 226 -10.02 -17.24 11.30
C ILE A 226 -9.64 -17.62 9.88
N PHE A 227 -10.54 -18.28 9.18
CA PHE A 227 -10.28 -18.73 7.80
C PHE A 227 -10.12 -17.57 6.82
N SER A 228 -10.73 -16.44 7.10
CA SER A 228 -10.65 -15.25 6.24
C SER A 228 -9.31 -14.53 6.31
N LEU A 229 -8.53 -14.75 7.36
CA LEU A 229 -7.25 -14.04 7.59
C LEU A 229 -6.01 -14.89 7.27
N TYR A 230 -6.18 -16.19 7.02
CA TYR A 230 -5.07 -17.04 6.59
C TYR A 230 -4.54 -16.59 5.24
N ALA A 231 -3.32 -16.09 5.22
CA ALA A 231 -2.68 -15.52 4.05
C ALA A 231 -1.26 -16.10 3.87
N PRO A 232 -1.12 -17.35 3.41
CA PRO A 232 0.17 -18.04 3.32
C PRO A 232 1.15 -17.39 2.35
N TYR A 233 0.65 -16.58 1.41
CA TYR A 233 1.44 -15.85 0.42
C TYR A 233 1.70 -14.40 0.80
N PHE A 234 1.17 -13.94 1.95
CA PHE A 234 1.30 -12.56 2.39
C PHE A 234 2.76 -12.15 2.58
N GLY A 235 3.14 -11.05 1.91
CA GLY A 235 4.46 -10.46 2.02
C GLY A 235 5.61 -11.35 1.53
N LYS A 236 5.33 -12.32 0.65
CA LYS A 236 6.35 -13.23 0.07
C LYS A 236 6.99 -12.69 -1.21
N PHE A 237 6.44 -11.65 -1.79
CA PHE A 237 6.86 -11.10 -3.08
C PHE A 237 7.59 -9.78 -2.89
N GLN A 238 8.70 -9.63 -3.63
CA GLN A 238 9.51 -8.40 -3.66
C GLN A 238 9.20 -7.52 -4.87
N SER A 239 8.30 -7.97 -5.73
CA SER A 239 7.72 -7.23 -6.84
C SER A 239 6.24 -7.58 -6.97
N GLY A 240 5.48 -6.71 -7.61
CA GLY A 240 4.08 -6.94 -7.88
C GLY A 240 3.34 -5.65 -8.24
N LYS A 241 2.06 -5.77 -8.34
CA LYS A 241 1.16 -4.69 -8.75
C LYS A 241 0.88 -3.72 -7.59
N ILE A 242 0.56 -2.48 -7.93
CA ILE A 242 -0.01 -1.48 -7.02
C ILE A 242 -1.52 -1.64 -7.05
N GLY A 243 -2.16 -1.56 -5.87
CA GLY A 243 -3.61 -1.68 -5.76
C GLY A 243 -4.26 -0.62 -4.89
N LEU A 244 -5.56 -0.41 -5.11
CA LEU A 244 -6.42 0.45 -4.30
C LEU A 244 -7.60 -0.36 -3.78
N GLN A 245 -7.90 -0.19 -2.48
CA GLN A 245 -8.87 -1.02 -1.78
C GLN A 245 -10.28 -0.46 -1.84
N ASP A 246 -11.26 -1.33 -2.12
CA ASP A 246 -12.68 -1.12 -1.82
C ASP A 246 -13.03 -1.79 -0.48
N HIS A 247 -13.04 -1.00 0.59
CA HIS A 247 -13.46 -1.46 1.92
C HIS A 247 -14.94 -1.16 2.21
N GLY A 248 -15.73 -0.80 1.21
CA GLY A 248 -17.15 -0.48 1.36
C GLY A 248 -17.41 0.98 1.77
N TRP A 249 -16.48 1.88 1.50
CA TRP A 249 -16.56 3.31 1.75
C TRP A 249 -16.19 4.08 0.50
N ASP A 250 -16.82 5.22 0.30
CA ASP A 250 -16.43 6.12 -0.78
C ASP A 250 -15.03 6.66 -0.50
N VAL A 251 -14.21 6.72 -1.54
CA VAL A 251 -12.85 7.28 -1.46
C VAL A 251 -12.52 7.96 -2.78
N ARG A 252 -11.66 8.95 -2.72
CA ARG A 252 -11.17 9.68 -3.88
C ARG A 252 -9.64 9.67 -3.92
N PHE A 253 -9.09 9.45 -5.10
CA PHE A 253 -7.66 9.52 -5.37
C PHE A 253 -7.37 10.46 -6.52
N ARG A 254 -6.18 11.04 -6.53
CA ARG A 254 -5.67 11.82 -7.66
C ARG A 254 -4.14 11.82 -7.69
N ASN A 255 -3.57 12.28 -8.80
CA ASN A 255 -2.12 12.43 -8.95
C ASN A 255 -1.36 11.16 -8.60
N ILE A 256 -1.88 9.99 -9.02
CA ILE A 256 -1.22 8.70 -8.77
C ILE A 256 -0.08 8.55 -9.75
N LYS A 257 1.15 8.59 -9.28
CA LYS A 257 2.35 8.49 -10.10
C LYS A 257 3.42 7.67 -9.41
N ILE A 258 4.26 7.06 -10.22
CA ILE A 258 5.33 6.18 -9.78
C ILE A 258 6.64 6.56 -10.46
N LYS A 259 7.74 6.34 -9.76
CA LYS A 259 9.10 6.51 -10.25
C LYS A 259 9.88 5.26 -9.90
N GLU A 260 10.42 4.56 -10.91
CA GLU A 260 11.29 3.39 -10.71
C GLU A 260 12.69 3.86 -10.26
N LEU A 261 13.35 3.08 -9.34
CA LEU A 261 14.59 3.46 -8.66
C LEU A 261 15.82 2.72 -9.20
#